data_46b5cda9bc51225257c0ceca3964002e
#
_entry.id   46b5cda9bc51225257c0ceca3964002e
#
_cell.length_a   1.000
_cell.length_b   1.000
_cell.length_c   1.000
_cell.angle_alpha   90.00
_cell.angle_beta   90.00
_cell.angle_gamma   90.00
#
_symmetry.space_group_name_H-M   'P 1'
#
loop_
_entity.id
_entity.type
_entity.pdbx_description
1 polymer ?
#
loop_
_entity_poly.entity_id
_entity_poly.type
_entity_poly.pdbx_seq_one_letter_code
_entity_poly.pdbx_strand_id
1 'polypeptide(L)'
;NVDEGRGAKLAFTDTVSELSYGELQKQSCRVANMLRRLGVRREERVAMIMLDTVDFPAVFLGAIRAGIVPVPLNTLLTSDQYAYVLADCRARVLFVSEALLPVVRDMVGRMPDLEHVIVSGNDARGHKKLSDELARESDSFSTAATHPDEPAFWLYSSGSTGMPKGVRHLHANLAATAETYAQQVLGIREDDVGLSAAKLFFAYGLGNALTFPMSVGATTVQPQDRQVRDID
;
A
#
# COMPACT_ATOMS: atom_id res chain seq x y z
N ASN A 1 -10.35 -13.49 6.77
CA ASN A 1 -10.56 -14.13 5.45
C ASN A 1 -9.94 -15.52 5.38
N VAL A 2 -8.63 -15.66 5.67
CA VAL A 2 -7.98 -16.98 5.59
C VAL A 2 -8.52 -17.95 6.62
N ASP A 3 -8.65 -17.49 7.87
CA ASP A 3 -9.19 -18.30 8.97
C ASP A 3 -10.68 -18.62 8.82
N GLU A 4 -11.37 -17.91 7.92
CA GLU A 4 -12.76 -18.11 7.54
C GLU A 4 -12.91 -18.99 6.28
N GLY A 5 -11.83 -19.66 5.85
CA GLY A 5 -11.83 -20.59 4.73
C GLY A 5 -11.64 -19.96 3.34
N ARG A 6 -11.46 -18.65 3.25
CA ARG A 6 -11.30 -17.93 1.97
C ARG A 6 -9.86 -17.89 1.43
N GLY A 7 -8.94 -18.71 1.98
CA GLY A 7 -7.53 -18.67 1.58
C GLY A 7 -7.26 -18.87 0.09
N ALA A 8 -8.02 -19.74 -0.57
CA ALA A 8 -7.88 -19.99 -2.01
C ALA A 8 -8.65 -19.00 -2.90
N LYS A 9 -9.52 -18.16 -2.33
CA LYS A 9 -10.32 -17.20 -3.08
C LYS A 9 -9.45 -16.05 -3.60
N LEU A 10 -9.71 -15.60 -4.83
CA LEU A 10 -9.07 -14.44 -5.42
C LEU A 10 -9.41 -13.18 -4.59
N ALA A 11 -8.38 -12.50 -4.10
CA ALA A 11 -8.52 -11.25 -3.36
C ALA A 11 -8.31 -10.04 -4.27
N PHE A 12 -7.25 -10.08 -5.10
CA PHE A 12 -6.83 -8.95 -5.91
C PHE A 12 -6.21 -9.40 -7.23
N THR A 13 -6.57 -8.74 -8.33
CA THR A 13 -5.89 -8.89 -9.62
C THR A 13 -5.62 -7.53 -10.26
N ASP A 14 -4.44 -7.39 -10.88
CA ASP A 14 -4.03 -6.20 -11.63
C ASP A 14 -4.06 -6.41 -13.15
N THR A 15 -4.78 -7.45 -13.62
CA THR A 15 -4.88 -7.91 -15.02
C THR A 15 -3.63 -8.59 -15.58
N VAL A 16 -2.51 -8.60 -14.86
CA VAL A 16 -1.26 -9.30 -15.22
C VAL A 16 -0.98 -10.40 -14.19
N SER A 17 -1.25 -10.11 -12.94
CA SER A 17 -1.00 -11.00 -11.81
C SER A 17 -2.24 -11.12 -10.92
N GLU A 18 -2.31 -12.21 -10.17
CA GLU A 18 -3.40 -12.52 -9.25
C GLU A 18 -2.86 -12.84 -7.87
N LEU A 19 -3.59 -12.45 -6.83
CA LEU A 19 -3.35 -12.85 -5.45
C LEU A 19 -4.62 -13.42 -4.84
N SER A 20 -4.56 -14.65 -4.36
CA SER A 20 -5.55 -15.17 -3.43
C SER A 20 -5.40 -14.52 -2.05
N TYR A 21 -6.43 -14.64 -1.19
CA TYR A 21 -6.32 -14.15 0.20
C TYR A 21 -5.17 -14.80 0.96
N GLY A 22 -4.90 -16.10 0.71
CA GLY A 22 -3.79 -16.82 1.32
C GLY A 22 -2.43 -16.31 0.85
N GLU A 23 -2.29 -16.02 -0.45
CA GLU A 23 -1.05 -15.45 -0.99
C GLU A 23 -0.82 -14.02 -0.52
N LEU A 24 -1.88 -13.19 -0.47
CA LEU A 24 -1.81 -11.84 0.07
C LEU A 24 -1.38 -11.86 1.55
N GLN A 25 -1.90 -12.80 2.35
CA GLN A 25 -1.46 -12.99 3.73
C GLN A 25 0.03 -13.33 3.80
N LYS A 26 0.49 -14.32 3.02
CA LYS A 26 1.91 -14.72 2.98
C LYS A 26 2.82 -13.57 2.52
N GLN A 27 2.44 -12.87 1.45
CA GLN A 27 3.21 -11.72 0.96
C GLN A 27 3.27 -10.59 1.99
N SER A 28 2.16 -10.29 2.68
CA SER A 28 2.15 -9.29 3.75
C SER A 28 3.04 -9.70 4.94
N CYS A 29 3.12 -10.98 5.28
CA CYS A 29 4.05 -11.48 6.29
C CYS A 29 5.52 -11.31 5.85
N ARG A 30 5.83 -11.61 4.60
CA ARG A 30 7.19 -11.41 4.05
C ARG A 30 7.60 -9.94 4.06
N VAL A 31 6.70 -9.03 3.67
CA VAL A 31 6.95 -7.57 3.76
C VAL A 31 7.20 -7.16 5.21
N ALA A 32 6.40 -7.64 6.15
CA ALA A 32 6.58 -7.34 7.57
C ALA A 32 7.96 -7.80 8.09
N ASN A 33 8.37 -9.03 7.75
CA ASN A 33 9.69 -9.57 8.10
C ASN A 33 10.81 -8.73 7.46
N MET A 34 10.71 -8.41 6.18
CA MET A 34 11.66 -7.58 5.45
C MET A 34 11.85 -6.22 6.13
N LEU A 35 10.76 -5.52 6.44
CA LEU A 35 10.83 -4.21 7.10
C LEU A 35 11.51 -4.29 8.48
N ARG A 36 11.24 -5.34 9.25
CA ARG A 36 11.94 -5.61 10.52
C ARG A 36 13.42 -5.87 10.33
N ARG A 37 13.79 -6.68 9.34
CA ARG A 37 15.20 -6.94 9.00
C ARG A 37 15.94 -5.69 8.54
N LEU A 38 15.25 -4.80 7.84
CA LEU A 38 15.79 -3.49 7.42
C LEU A 38 15.88 -2.48 8.58
N GLY A 39 15.51 -2.87 9.80
CA GLY A 39 15.62 -2.03 10.99
C GLY A 39 14.48 -1.01 11.15
N VAL A 40 13.42 -1.09 10.35
CA VAL A 40 12.26 -0.20 10.50
C VAL A 40 11.51 -0.56 11.77
N ARG A 41 11.28 0.43 12.61
CA ARG A 41 10.62 0.27 13.90
C ARG A 41 9.13 0.54 13.80
N ARG A 42 8.40 0.13 14.83
CA ARG A 42 6.99 0.46 15.01
C ARG A 42 6.80 1.99 14.93
N GLU A 43 5.70 2.39 14.29
CA GLU A 43 5.31 3.80 14.03
C GLU A 43 6.26 4.59 13.11
N GLU A 44 7.38 4.04 12.67
CA GLU A 44 8.15 4.66 11.59
C GLU A 44 7.38 4.55 10.26
N ARG A 45 7.66 5.46 9.33
CA ARG A 45 6.92 5.55 8.06
C ARG A 45 7.71 4.93 6.92
N VAL A 46 6.96 4.32 6.01
CA VAL A 46 7.47 3.87 4.73
C VAL A 46 6.63 4.51 3.61
N ALA A 47 7.28 5.19 2.68
CA ALA A 47 6.60 5.85 1.57
C ALA A 47 6.35 4.84 0.44
N MET A 48 5.21 4.98 -0.24
CA MET A 48 4.80 4.13 -1.35
C MET A 48 4.46 4.99 -2.57
N ILE A 49 5.39 5.05 -3.54
CA ILE A 49 5.17 5.64 -4.87
C ILE A 49 4.97 4.47 -5.84
N MET A 50 3.81 3.84 -5.73
CA MET A 50 3.53 2.57 -6.40
C MET A 50 2.31 2.66 -7.30
N LEU A 51 2.38 1.96 -8.44
CA LEU A 51 1.24 1.72 -9.30
C LEU A 51 0.29 0.69 -8.63
N ASP A 52 -0.92 0.62 -9.15
CA ASP A 52 -1.99 -0.25 -8.65
C ASP A 52 -1.78 -1.72 -9.08
N THR A 53 -0.67 -2.31 -8.65
CA THR A 53 -0.30 -3.71 -8.91
C THR A 53 -0.60 -4.57 -7.68
N VAL A 54 -0.48 -5.89 -7.82
CA VAL A 54 -0.60 -6.84 -6.70
C VAL A 54 0.42 -6.59 -5.58
N ASP A 55 1.51 -5.90 -5.86
CA ASP A 55 2.52 -5.53 -4.85
C ASP A 55 2.01 -4.47 -3.88
N PHE A 56 1.12 -3.56 -4.33
CA PHE A 56 0.62 -2.48 -3.49
C PHE A 56 -0.11 -3.00 -2.24
N PRO A 57 -1.15 -3.86 -2.34
CA PRO A 57 -1.83 -4.38 -1.16
C PRO A 57 -0.89 -5.19 -0.25
N ALA A 58 0.05 -5.95 -0.82
CA ALA A 58 1.02 -6.71 -0.04
C ALA A 58 1.93 -5.81 0.81
N VAL A 59 2.47 -4.72 0.23
CA VAL A 59 3.31 -3.74 0.93
C VAL A 59 2.51 -2.97 1.97
N PHE A 60 1.33 -2.46 1.61
CA PHE A 60 0.47 -1.70 2.50
C PHE A 60 0.09 -2.50 3.76
N LEU A 61 -0.44 -3.70 3.56
CA LEU A 61 -0.87 -4.56 4.65
C LEU A 61 0.30 -5.12 5.46
N GLY A 62 1.43 -5.41 4.79
CA GLY A 62 2.63 -5.88 5.46
C GLY A 62 3.25 -4.85 6.40
N ALA A 63 3.26 -3.57 6.00
CA ALA A 63 3.68 -2.48 6.88
C ALA A 63 2.76 -2.37 8.10
N ILE A 64 1.44 -2.33 7.90
CA ILE A 64 0.46 -2.28 9.01
C ILE A 64 0.61 -3.50 9.94
N ARG A 65 0.80 -4.70 9.40
CA ARG A 65 1.03 -5.92 10.16
C ARG A 65 2.25 -5.82 11.09
N ALA A 66 3.30 -5.12 10.64
CA ALA A 66 4.50 -4.88 11.43
C ALA A 66 4.36 -3.71 12.43
N GLY A 67 3.22 -3.02 12.47
CA GLY A 67 3.02 -1.79 13.24
C GLY A 67 3.78 -0.60 12.66
N ILE A 68 4.11 -0.65 11.38
CA ILE A 68 4.80 0.39 10.61
C ILE A 68 3.75 1.13 9.78
N VAL A 69 3.92 2.42 9.59
CA VAL A 69 2.94 3.31 8.97
C VAL A 69 3.23 3.48 7.46
N PRO A 70 2.49 2.82 6.55
CA PRO A 70 2.61 3.09 5.13
C PRO A 70 2.01 4.46 4.78
N VAL A 71 2.66 5.11 3.82
CA VAL A 71 2.30 6.43 3.30
C VAL A 71 2.17 6.33 1.78
N PRO A 72 1.01 5.92 1.26
CA PRO A 72 0.74 5.93 -0.18
C PRO A 72 0.75 7.35 -0.73
N LEU A 73 1.46 7.56 -1.85
CA LEU A 73 1.63 8.87 -2.47
C LEU A 73 1.09 8.89 -3.89
N ASN A 74 0.53 10.03 -4.28
CA ASN A 74 0.07 10.25 -5.64
C ASN A 74 1.23 10.06 -6.64
N THR A 75 1.02 9.20 -7.63
CA THR A 75 2.03 8.84 -8.65
C THR A 75 2.28 9.95 -9.69
N LEU A 76 1.53 11.03 -9.64
CA LEU A 76 1.63 12.19 -10.56
C LEU A 76 2.31 13.41 -9.92
N LEU A 77 2.91 13.26 -8.73
CA LEU A 77 3.65 14.35 -8.10
C LEU A 77 5.00 14.59 -8.81
N THR A 78 5.48 15.82 -8.69
CA THR A 78 6.83 16.19 -9.15
C THR A 78 7.90 15.69 -8.16
N SER A 79 9.16 15.64 -8.61
CA SER A 79 10.30 15.28 -7.76
C SER A 79 10.39 16.14 -6.49
N ASP A 80 10.16 17.45 -6.60
CA ASP A 80 10.20 18.39 -5.48
C ASP A 80 9.07 18.15 -4.47
N GLN A 81 7.86 17.80 -4.97
CA GLN A 81 6.74 17.46 -4.11
C GLN A 81 7.00 16.14 -3.37
N TYR A 82 7.59 15.14 -4.05
CA TYR A 82 8.01 13.91 -3.38
C TYR A 82 9.08 14.18 -2.32
N ALA A 83 10.10 14.99 -2.64
CA ALA A 83 11.14 15.37 -1.68
C ALA A 83 10.54 16.01 -0.42
N TYR A 84 9.59 16.94 -0.60
CA TYR A 84 8.87 17.56 0.51
C TYR A 84 8.13 16.53 1.36
N VAL A 85 7.34 15.65 0.74
CA VAL A 85 6.53 14.67 1.48
C VAL A 85 7.40 13.65 2.20
N LEU A 86 8.48 13.16 1.56
CA LEU A 86 9.40 12.21 2.19
C LEU A 86 10.10 12.83 3.41
N ALA A 87 10.49 14.10 3.33
CA ALA A 87 11.08 14.83 4.45
C ALA A 87 10.05 15.06 5.58
N ASP A 88 8.82 15.46 5.23
CA ASP A 88 7.74 15.72 6.21
C ASP A 88 7.36 14.43 6.96
N CYS A 89 7.14 13.32 6.26
CA CYS A 89 6.82 12.04 6.91
C CYS A 89 8.05 11.31 7.46
N ARG A 90 9.28 11.77 7.19
CA ARG A 90 10.53 11.12 7.61
C ARG A 90 10.55 9.64 7.24
N ALA A 91 10.26 9.32 5.99
CA ALA A 91 10.18 7.95 5.52
C ALA A 91 11.56 7.27 5.58
N ARG A 92 11.62 6.09 6.21
CA ARG A 92 12.84 5.25 6.32
C ARG A 92 13.08 4.40 5.07
N VAL A 93 11.98 3.97 4.45
CA VAL A 93 11.99 3.14 3.24
C VAL A 93 11.08 3.79 2.21
N LEU A 94 11.54 3.79 0.96
CA LEU A 94 10.73 4.13 -0.20
C LEU A 94 10.46 2.84 -1.00
N PHE A 95 9.20 2.49 -1.16
CA PHE A 95 8.75 1.55 -2.18
C PHE A 95 8.38 2.34 -3.43
N VAL A 96 8.92 1.96 -4.56
CA VAL A 96 8.66 2.66 -5.83
C VAL A 96 8.45 1.65 -6.96
N SER A 97 7.44 1.86 -7.80
CA SER A 97 7.31 1.08 -9.03
C SER A 97 8.41 1.46 -10.03
N GLU A 98 8.95 0.46 -10.73
CA GLU A 98 10.05 0.61 -11.70
C GLU A 98 9.81 1.78 -12.69
N ALA A 99 8.58 1.89 -13.22
CA ALA A 99 8.20 2.96 -14.16
C ALA A 99 8.30 4.38 -13.55
N LEU A 100 8.21 4.51 -12.22
CA LEU A 100 8.27 5.78 -11.50
C LEU A 100 9.66 6.10 -10.94
N LEU A 101 10.58 5.16 -11.01
CA LEU A 101 11.96 5.33 -10.51
C LEU A 101 12.69 6.54 -11.13
N PRO A 102 12.54 6.86 -12.44
CA PRO A 102 13.18 8.05 -13.02
C PRO A 102 12.79 9.37 -12.35
N VAL A 103 11.53 9.50 -11.89
CA VAL A 103 11.04 10.75 -11.27
C VAL A 103 11.67 11.00 -9.90
N VAL A 104 12.05 9.94 -9.18
CA VAL A 104 12.58 10.02 -7.80
C VAL A 104 14.10 9.91 -7.72
N ARG A 105 14.76 9.54 -8.81
CA ARG A 105 16.20 9.22 -8.85
C ARG A 105 17.08 10.31 -8.22
N ASP A 106 16.88 11.54 -8.63
CA ASP A 106 17.78 12.65 -8.25
C ASP A 106 17.55 13.13 -6.80
N MET A 107 16.39 12.81 -6.23
CA MET A 107 16.08 13.20 -4.86
C MET A 107 16.47 12.14 -3.81
N VAL A 108 16.44 10.86 -4.17
CA VAL A 108 16.64 9.74 -3.22
C VAL A 108 17.94 9.89 -2.43
N GLY A 109 19.06 10.21 -3.09
CA GLY A 109 20.36 10.39 -2.43
C GLY A 109 20.48 11.63 -1.53
N ARG A 110 19.46 12.50 -1.51
CA ARG A 110 19.42 13.73 -0.72
C ARG A 110 18.46 13.71 0.46
N MET A 111 17.75 12.59 0.66
CA MET A 111 16.77 12.45 1.74
C MET A 111 17.46 11.94 3.02
N PRO A 112 17.53 12.75 4.10
CA PRO A 112 18.34 12.42 5.27
C PRO A 112 17.84 11.23 6.07
N ASP A 113 16.52 10.99 6.07
CA ASP A 113 15.90 9.90 6.83
C ASP A 113 15.73 8.62 6.00
N LEU A 114 15.91 8.70 4.66
CA LEU A 114 15.68 7.59 3.74
C LEU A 114 16.89 6.65 3.70
N GLU A 115 16.74 5.44 4.20
CA GLU A 115 17.83 4.45 4.29
C GLU A 115 17.77 3.41 3.17
N HIS A 116 16.55 3.10 2.68
CA HIS A 116 16.35 2.05 1.69
C HIS A 116 15.40 2.46 0.60
N VAL A 117 15.72 2.07 -0.64
CA VAL A 117 14.82 2.13 -1.80
C VAL A 117 14.58 0.72 -2.28
N ILE A 118 13.31 0.35 -2.41
CA ILE A 118 12.86 -0.97 -2.84
C ILE A 118 11.99 -0.81 -4.07
N VAL A 119 12.38 -1.45 -5.16
CA VAL A 119 11.72 -1.31 -6.46
C VAL A 119 10.79 -2.50 -6.70
N SER A 120 9.51 -2.20 -6.96
CA SER A 120 8.53 -3.13 -7.49
C SER A 120 8.61 -3.10 -9.02
N GLY A 121 9.01 -4.21 -9.62
CA GLY A 121 9.26 -4.35 -11.05
C GLY A 121 10.41 -5.32 -11.35
N ASN A 122 10.85 -5.37 -12.60
CA ASN A 122 11.88 -6.30 -13.07
C ASN A 122 13.30 -5.73 -13.03
N ASP A 123 13.45 -4.42 -13.24
CA ASP A 123 14.74 -3.71 -13.21
C ASP A 123 14.79 -2.70 -12.06
N ALA A 124 15.54 -3.05 -11.04
CA ALA A 124 15.74 -2.20 -9.85
C ALA A 124 16.83 -1.14 -10.02
N ARG A 125 17.55 -1.11 -11.13
CA ARG A 125 18.58 -0.10 -11.48
C ARG A 125 19.60 0.15 -10.35
N GLY A 126 20.04 -0.92 -9.69
CA GLY A 126 21.02 -0.86 -8.60
C GLY A 126 20.43 -0.71 -7.20
N HIS A 127 19.11 -0.52 -7.07
CA HIS A 127 18.41 -0.58 -5.79
C HIS A 127 18.00 -2.02 -5.42
N LYS A 128 17.36 -2.21 -4.29
CA LYS A 128 16.81 -3.51 -3.87
C LYS A 128 15.56 -3.82 -4.68
N LYS A 129 15.46 -5.03 -5.23
CA LYS A 129 14.25 -5.50 -5.91
C LYS A 129 13.30 -6.13 -4.91
N LEU A 130 12.02 -5.74 -4.94
CA LEU A 130 11.01 -6.22 -4.00
C LEU A 130 10.90 -7.74 -4.01
N SER A 131 10.78 -8.37 -5.18
CA SER A 131 10.67 -9.83 -5.29
C SER A 131 11.85 -10.58 -4.69
N ASP A 132 13.08 -10.07 -4.87
CA ASP A 132 14.29 -10.71 -4.35
C ASP A 132 14.40 -10.57 -2.82
N GLU A 133 13.96 -9.43 -2.30
CA GLU A 133 13.91 -9.20 -0.85
C GLU A 133 12.85 -10.09 -0.19
N LEU A 134 11.66 -10.21 -0.80
CA LEU A 134 10.57 -11.05 -0.28
C LEU A 134 10.88 -12.54 -0.35
N ALA A 135 11.62 -13.00 -1.38
CA ALA A 135 12.01 -14.41 -1.54
C ALA A 135 12.87 -14.94 -0.38
N ARG A 136 13.51 -14.05 0.38
CA ARG A 136 14.37 -14.38 1.52
C ARG A 136 13.62 -14.46 2.85
N GLU A 137 12.37 -14.03 2.86
CA GLU A 137 11.60 -13.85 4.09
C GLU A 137 10.62 -14.99 4.35
N SER A 138 10.38 -15.26 5.63
CA SER A 138 9.33 -16.17 6.06
C SER A 138 7.95 -15.65 5.67
N ASP A 139 7.06 -16.53 5.28
CA ASP A 139 5.65 -16.25 5.00
C ASP A 139 4.76 -16.29 6.25
N SER A 140 5.37 -16.38 7.43
CA SER A 140 4.72 -16.23 8.73
C SER A 140 5.30 -15.04 9.50
N PHE A 141 4.43 -14.31 10.22
CA PHE A 141 4.83 -13.16 11.02
C PHE A 141 3.86 -12.98 12.20
N SER A 142 4.40 -12.79 13.40
CA SER A 142 3.58 -12.42 14.57
C SER A 142 3.17 -10.94 14.45
N THR A 143 1.89 -10.69 14.17
CA THR A 143 1.35 -9.34 14.01
C THR A 143 1.66 -8.47 15.22
N ALA A 144 2.09 -7.24 14.98
CA ALA A 144 2.40 -6.29 16.04
C ALA A 144 1.16 -6.01 16.91
N ALA A 145 1.34 -5.99 18.21
CA ALA A 145 0.26 -5.64 19.14
C ALA A 145 0.01 -4.13 19.09
N THR A 146 -0.83 -3.69 18.15
CA THR A 146 -1.25 -2.30 17.97
C THR A 146 -2.59 -2.05 18.65
N HIS A 147 -2.83 -0.79 19.06
CA HIS A 147 -4.11 -0.35 19.60
C HIS A 147 -4.97 0.27 18.48
N PRO A 148 -6.31 0.17 18.53
CA PRO A 148 -7.21 0.80 17.56
C PRO A 148 -6.96 2.31 17.34
N ASP A 149 -6.52 3.03 18.37
CA ASP A 149 -6.24 4.46 18.31
C ASP A 149 -4.81 4.82 17.86
N GLU A 150 -3.98 3.82 17.54
CA GLU A 150 -2.66 4.09 16.95
C GLU A 150 -2.76 4.41 15.45
N PRO A 151 -1.80 5.21 14.92
CA PRO A 151 -1.71 5.47 13.49
C PRO A 151 -1.48 4.18 12.69
N ALA A 152 -2.39 3.89 11.75
CA ALA A 152 -2.27 2.76 10.84
C ALA A 152 -1.59 3.14 9.53
N PHE A 153 -1.95 4.28 8.95
CA PHE A 153 -1.40 4.80 7.69
C PHE A 153 -1.61 6.31 7.59
N TRP A 154 -0.86 6.96 6.68
CA TRP A 154 -1.07 8.36 6.35
C TRP A 154 -1.45 8.53 4.90
N LEU A 155 -2.31 9.51 4.62
CA LEU A 155 -2.59 9.98 3.26
C LEU A 155 -2.28 11.47 3.18
N TYR A 156 -1.73 11.91 2.05
CA TYR A 156 -1.47 13.32 1.80
C TYR A 156 -2.59 13.93 0.97
N SER A 157 -3.15 15.03 1.45
CA SER A 157 -4.13 15.83 0.73
C SER A 157 -3.48 17.10 0.17
N SER A 158 -3.96 17.58 -0.99
CA SER A 158 -3.62 18.90 -1.49
C SER A 158 -4.23 19.94 -0.54
N GLY A 159 -3.39 20.60 0.26
CA GLY A 159 -3.84 21.66 1.15
C GLY A 159 -4.24 22.91 0.38
N SER A 160 -5.22 23.65 0.87
CA SER A 160 -5.61 24.99 0.37
C SER A 160 -4.44 26.00 0.40
N THR A 161 -3.37 25.70 1.10
CA THR A 161 -2.16 26.53 1.27
C THR A 161 -1.00 26.13 0.34
N GLY A 162 -1.22 25.25 -0.63
CA GLY A 162 -0.26 24.87 -1.69
C GLY A 162 0.59 23.63 -1.40
N MET A 163 1.02 23.36 -0.15
CA MET A 163 1.82 22.18 0.16
C MET A 163 0.96 21.04 0.67
N PRO A 164 1.26 19.77 0.28
CA PRO A 164 0.53 18.59 0.77
C PRO A 164 0.59 18.47 2.29
N LYS A 165 -0.51 18.06 2.90
CA LYS A 165 -0.62 17.82 4.35
C LYS A 165 -0.89 16.37 4.64
N GLY A 166 -0.12 15.76 5.54
CA GLY A 166 -0.31 14.39 5.98
C GLY A 166 -1.50 14.26 6.94
N VAL A 167 -2.45 13.41 6.59
CA VAL A 167 -3.59 13.03 7.43
C VAL A 167 -3.32 11.65 8.01
N ARG A 168 -3.31 11.55 9.34
CA ARG A 168 -3.11 10.28 10.05
C ARG A 168 -4.44 9.55 10.16
N HIS A 169 -4.47 8.31 9.69
CA HIS A 169 -5.59 7.39 9.86
C HIS A 169 -5.24 6.36 10.93
N LEU A 170 -6.18 6.09 11.81
CA LEU A 170 -6.03 5.12 12.89
C LEU A 170 -6.42 3.71 12.44
N HIS A 171 -5.96 2.68 13.16
CA HIS A 171 -6.39 1.29 12.90
C HIS A 171 -7.92 1.15 12.93
N ALA A 172 -8.60 1.81 13.88
CA ALA A 172 -10.05 1.80 13.98
C ALA A 172 -10.76 2.36 12.74
N ASN A 173 -10.14 3.28 11.98
CA ASN A 173 -10.77 3.88 10.81
C ASN A 173 -11.03 2.85 9.68
N LEU A 174 -10.18 1.83 9.56
CA LEU A 174 -10.35 0.78 8.55
C LEU A 174 -11.65 0.00 8.79
N ALA A 175 -11.87 -0.46 10.02
CA ALA A 175 -13.09 -1.15 10.39
C ALA A 175 -14.32 -0.23 10.32
N ALA A 176 -14.23 0.97 10.90
CA ALA A 176 -15.34 1.92 10.95
C ALA A 176 -15.87 2.28 9.55
N THR A 177 -14.98 2.58 8.59
CA THR A 177 -15.42 2.91 7.21
C THR A 177 -15.98 1.70 6.46
N ALA A 178 -15.44 0.51 6.70
CA ALA A 178 -15.95 -0.72 6.12
C ALA A 178 -17.35 -1.04 6.65
N GLU A 179 -17.55 -0.98 7.97
CA GLU A 179 -18.84 -1.29 8.61
C GLU A 179 -19.92 -0.26 8.26
N THR A 180 -19.62 1.03 8.36
CA THR A 180 -20.63 2.08 8.19
C THR A 180 -20.96 2.37 6.73
N TYR A 181 -19.94 2.44 5.86
CA TYR A 181 -20.17 2.79 4.45
C TYR A 181 -20.22 1.56 3.55
N ALA A 182 -19.18 0.71 3.57
CA ALA A 182 -19.12 -0.38 2.61
C ALA A 182 -20.24 -1.40 2.81
N GLN A 183 -20.49 -1.83 4.04
CA GLN A 183 -21.51 -2.84 4.33
C GLN A 183 -22.91 -2.25 4.41
N GLN A 184 -23.11 -1.10 5.07
CA GLN A 184 -24.45 -0.55 5.31
C GLN A 184 -24.96 0.33 4.16
N VAL A 185 -24.11 1.05 3.44
CA VAL A 185 -24.50 1.96 2.35
C VAL A 185 -24.31 1.30 1.00
N LEU A 186 -23.12 0.76 0.69
CA LEU A 186 -22.88 0.07 -0.58
C LEU A 186 -23.48 -1.33 -0.60
N GLY A 187 -23.68 -1.96 0.56
CA GLY A 187 -24.21 -3.32 0.65
C GLY A 187 -23.27 -4.37 0.06
N ILE A 188 -21.95 -4.12 0.09
CA ILE A 188 -20.93 -5.01 -0.49
C ILE A 188 -20.97 -6.39 0.16
N ARG A 189 -20.82 -7.43 -0.66
CA ARG A 189 -20.92 -8.84 -0.26
C ARG A 189 -19.69 -9.61 -0.66
N GLU A 190 -19.55 -10.81 -0.11
CA GLU A 190 -18.45 -11.71 -0.38
C GLU A 190 -18.33 -12.10 -1.85
N ASP A 191 -19.43 -12.30 -2.56
CA ASP A 191 -19.49 -12.71 -3.97
C ASP A 191 -19.29 -11.57 -4.96
N ASP A 192 -19.16 -10.33 -4.50
CA ASP A 192 -18.93 -9.19 -5.36
C ASP A 192 -17.51 -9.21 -5.96
N VAL A 193 -17.44 -8.71 -7.20
CA VAL A 193 -16.20 -8.40 -7.91
C VAL A 193 -16.16 -6.91 -8.19
N GLY A 194 -15.34 -6.19 -7.43
CA GLY A 194 -15.22 -4.74 -7.52
C GLY A 194 -14.18 -4.29 -8.52
N LEU A 195 -14.50 -3.22 -9.26
CA LEU A 195 -13.56 -2.46 -10.09
C LEU A 195 -13.49 -1.04 -9.56
N SER A 196 -12.28 -0.52 -9.33
CA SER A 196 -12.11 0.89 -8.95
C SER A 196 -11.38 1.67 -10.03
N ALA A 197 -12.00 2.76 -10.49
CA ALA A 197 -11.35 3.74 -11.36
C ALA A 197 -10.41 4.67 -10.58
N ALA A 198 -10.62 4.81 -9.27
CA ALA A 198 -9.78 5.62 -8.41
C ALA A 198 -8.54 4.83 -7.99
N LYS A 199 -7.40 5.51 -7.99
CA LYS A 199 -6.10 4.93 -7.64
C LYS A 199 -5.98 4.62 -6.15
N LEU A 200 -5.25 3.57 -5.80
CA LEU A 200 -5.06 3.08 -4.43
C LEU A 200 -4.42 4.09 -3.48
N PHE A 201 -3.67 5.06 -3.98
CA PHE A 201 -3.09 6.11 -3.15
C PHE A 201 -4.09 7.20 -2.70
N PHE A 202 -5.31 7.22 -3.24
CA PHE A 202 -6.40 8.08 -2.76
C PHE A 202 -7.26 7.36 -1.72
N ALA A 203 -7.79 8.10 -0.75
CA ALA A 203 -8.69 7.54 0.27
C ALA A 203 -9.89 6.80 -0.35
N TYR A 204 -10.47 7.37 -1.41
CA TYR A 204 -11.58 6.75 -2.13
C TYR A 204 -11.17 5.43 -2.81
N GLY A 205 -10.05 5.41 -3.53
CA GLY A 205 -9.53 4.20 -4.19
C GLY A 205 -9.07 3.15 -3.19
N LEU A 206 -8.40 3.57 -2.11
CA LEU A 206 -7.98 2.67 -1.04
C LEU A 206 -9.18 1.96 -0.39
N GLY A 207 -10.27 2.69 -0.16
CA GLY A 207 -11.53 2.13 0.32
C GLY A 207 -12.09 1.12 -0.68
N ASN A 208 -12.44 1.58 -1.86
CA ASN A 208 -13.18 0.78 -2.85
C ASN A 208 -12.39 -0.40 -3.42
N ALA A 209 -11.07 -0.25 -3.59
CA ALA A 209 -10.26 -1.29 -4.22
C ALA A 209 -9.51 -2.18 -3.22
N LEU A 210 -9.45 -1.83 -1.94
CA LEU A 210 -8.70 -2.63 -0.97
C LEU A 210 -9.51 -2.90 0.30
N THR A 211 -9.77 -1.88 1.12
CA THR A 211 -10.24 -2.13 2.49
C THR A 211 -11.69 -2.59 2.55
N PHE A 212 -12.57 -2.11 1.68
CA PHE A 212 -13.98 -2.50 1.64
C PHE A 212 -14.17 -3.93 1.11
N PRO A 213 -13.63 -4.32 -0.07
CA PRO A 213 -13.71 -5.70 -0.54
C PRO A 213 -13.11 -6.69 0.47
N MET A 214 -11.96 -6.35 1.06
CA MET A 214 -11.33 -7.22 2.05
C MET A 214 -12.16 -7.42 3.33
N SER A 215 -12.99 -6.45 3.72
CA SER A 215 -13.81 -6.54 4.93
C SER A 215 -14.86 -7.64 4.86
N VAL A 216 -15.28 -8.01 3.66
CA VAL A 216 -16.31 -9.04 3.40
C VAL A 216 -15.76 -10.25 2.64
N GLY A 217 -14.50 -10.23 2.22
CA GLY A 217 -13.91 -11.30 1.43
C GLY A 217 -14.26 -11.25 -0.07
N ALA A 218 -14.62 -10.08 -0.59
CA ALA A 218 -14.88 -9.86 -2.03
C ALA A 218 -13.59 -9.80 -2.85
N THR A 219 -13.71 -9.82 -4.18
CA THR A 219 -12.59 -9.75 -5.12
C THR A 219 -12.44 -8.33 -5.66
N THR A 220 -11.20 -7.86 -5.86
CA THR A 220 -10.90 -6.60 -6.53
C THR A 220 -10.18 -6.82 -7.85
N VAL A 221 -10.63 -6.14 -8.90
CA VAL A 221 -9.94 -6.00 -10.18
C VAL A 221 -9.42 -4.56 -10.30
N GLN A 222 -8.12 -4.40 -10.50
CA GLN A 222 -7.48 -3.09 -10.64
C GLN A 222 -6.59 -3.07 -11.88
N PRO A 223 -7.07 -2.58 -13.04
CA PRO A 223 -6.28 -2.52 -14.26
C PRO A 223 -5.06 -1.63 -14.11
N GLN A 224 -3.88 -2.12 -14.53
CA GLN A 224 -2.62 -1.36 -14.41
C GLN A 224 -2.59 -0.09 -15.27
N ASP A 225 -3.10 -0.14 -16.51
CA ASP A 225 -2.84 0.84 -17.56
C ASP A 225 -4.00 1.77 -17.93
N ARG A 226 -5.14 1.68 -17.27
CA ARG A 226 -6.24 2.59 -17.60
C ARG A 226 -6.15 3.88 -16.78
N GLN A 227 -5.59 4.90 -17.41
CA GLN A 227 -6.03 6.25 -17.12
C GLN A 227 -7.53 6.31 -17.51
N VAL A 228 -8.35 6.92 -16.66
CA VAL A 228 -9.81 7.10 -16.86
C VAL A 228 -10.17 7.78 -18.21
N ARG A 229 -9.17 8.23 -18.97
CA ARG A 229 -9.32 8.85 -20.30
C ARG A 229 -9.55 7.85 -21.45
N ASP A 230 -9.36 6.55 -21.21
CA ASP A 230 -9.46 5.52 -22.24
C ASP A 230 -10.77 4.71 -22.15
N ILE A 231 -11.77 5.23 -21.43
CA ILE A 231 -13.12 4.68 -21.39
C ILE A 231 -13.96 5.49 -22.39
N ASP A 232 -13.83 5.16 -23.67
CA ASP A 232 -14.79 5.49 -24.71
C ASP A 232 -15.80 4.34 -24.89
#